data_ca9d86bc9f2aae2aa2fa2e94db736a77
#
_entry.id   ca9d86bc9f2aae2aa2fa2e94db736a77
#
_cell.length_a   1.000
_cell.length_b   1.000
_cell.length_c   1.000
_cell.angle_alpha   90.00
_cell.angle_beta   90.00
_cell.angle_gamma   90.00
#
_symmetry.space_group_name_H-M   'P 1'
#
loop_
_entity.id
_entity.type
_entity.pdbx_description
1 polymer ?
#
loop_
_entity_poly.entity_id
_entity_poly.type
_entity_poly.pdbx_seq_one_letter_code
_entity_poly.pdbx_strand_id
1 'polypeptide(L)'
;MNFTTQSTTGPQSQRYSRRPGLRNSAVPLHQRLLSKKSHKQQDSPLFSLIPPEVRAKIFTYALSDYEDTRRPLLYDSKVSFWRPSHRAPRRTSTELLRTCRAIYRETWFLPFPLKEQIHWICCDSDVPPGSGQFNGNAKKLALVLGEITQQGQEKVEIESFHVFANTRRLEHGDLSALLSIPGLHPRRITLTIRYIDWWGWDWESPDMPLYFKADWISAVSREISPSTSEFRIELETLEHLKDRVDAIGSHIAEHWFFGRFGGTILYADVSGKCHQVSRWSGSSAWYKKRRTSYPKAKGRKLDYYILTITFESELSIKRKGGVVSETAKRNAADPLFKHVSANLGDPSILERYGPPSHEMPGVPMLPLPDEDDDL
;
A
#
# COMPACT_ATOMS: atom_id res chain seq x y z
N MET A 1 1.03 58.06 27.26
CA MET A 1 1.85 56.94 26.76
C MET A 1 0.93 56.03 25.99
N ASN A 2 0.97 56.14 24.67
CA ASN A 2 0.09 55.38 23.78
C ASN A 2 0.79 54.10 23.39
N PHE A 3 0.22 52.96 23.73
CA PHE A 3 0.68 51.65 23.27
C PHE A 3 -0.04 51.28 21.96
N THR A 4 0.73 51.25 20.87
CA THR A 4 0.30 50.82 19.57
C THR A 4 0.40 49.27 19.49
N THR A 5 -0.73 48.59 19.37
CA THR A 5 -0.82 47.13 19.14
C THR A 5 -0.50 46.85 17.67
N GLN A 6 0.61 46.15 17.40
CA GLN A 6 0.93 45.60 16.10
C GLN A 6 0.19 44.27 15.93
N SER A 7 -0.68 44.21 14.94
CA SER A 7 -1.34 43.01 14.50
C SER A 7 -0.38 42.17 13.62
N THR A 8 0.00 41.00 14.08
CA THR A 8 0.75 40.00 13.30
C THR A 8 -0.19 39.30 12.34
N THR A 9 -0.07 39.65 11.07
CA THR A 9 -0.70 38.90 9.96
C THR A 9 -0.01 37.55 9.78
N GLY A 10 -0.77 36.48 9.97
CA GLY A 10 -0.35 35.10 9.71
C GLY A 10 -0.14 34.84 8.21
N PRO A 11 0.64 33.81 7.85
CA PRO A 11 0.98 33.52 6.45
C PRO A 11 -0.28 33.15 5.66
N GLN A 12 -0.60 33.96 4.67
CA GLN A 12 -1.64 33.69 3.67
C GLN A 12 -1.28 32.43 2.91
N SER A 13 -2.18 31.44 2.94
CA SER A 13 -2.12 30.29 2.04
C SER A 13 -2.22 30.79 0.59
N GLN A 14 -1.13 30.69 -0.16
CA GLN A 14 -1.14 30.94 -1.59
C GLN A 14 -2.07 29.90 -2.24
N ARG A 15 -3.31 30.33 -2.52
CA ARG A 15 -4.18 29.64 -3.45
C ARG A 15 -3.52 29.69 -4.81
N TYR A 16 -2.98 28.53 -5.25
CA TYR A 16 -2.57 28.36 -6.65
C TYR A 16 -3.81 28.60 -7.52
N SER A 17 -3.90 29.79 -8.11
CA SER A 17 -4.92 30.10 -9.09
C SER A 17 -4.73 29.14 -10.27
N ARG A 18 -5.69 28.25 -10.48
CA ARG A 18 -5.80 27.46 -11.70
C ARG A 18 -5.84 28.43 -12.86
N ARG A 19 -4.82 28.42 -13.71
CA ARG A 19 -4.83 29.18 -14.96
C ARG A 19 -6.06 28.73 -15.78
N PRO A 20 -7.04 29.60 -16.04
CA PRO A 20 -8.13 29.29 -16.95
C PRO A 20 -7.55 29.36 -18.36
N GLY A 21 -7.48 28.25 -19.09
CA GLY A 21 -7.14 28.37 -20.50
C GLY A 21 -6.53 27.19 -21.23
N LEU A 22 -6.39 26.00 -20.63
CA LEU A 22 -6.09 24.78 -21.40
C LEU A 22 -7.38 24.00 -21.59
N ARG A 23 -8.25 24.51 -22.47
CA ARG A 23 -9.37 23.73 -23.02
C ARG A 23 -8.81 22.54 -23.77
N ASN A 24 -9.15 21.36 -23.31
CA ASN A 24 -9.33 20.09 -24.02
C ASN A 24 -8.55 19.96 -25.34
N SER A 25 -7.28 19.64 -25.26
CA SER A 25 -6.68 18.88 -26.35
C SER A 25 -7.29 17.47 -26.24
N ALA A 26 -8.19 17.13 -27.13
CA ALA A 26 -8.93 15.85 -27.12
C ALA A 26 -8.01 14.63 -27.23
N VAL A 27 -6.71 14.80 -27.43
CA VAL A 27 -5.73 13.73 -27.57
C VAL A 27 -4.62 13.87 -26.50
N PRO A 28 -4.42 12.86 -25.65
CA PRO A 28 -3.35 12.85 -24.66
C PRO A 28 -1.96 13.11 -25.25
N LEU A 29 -1.06 13.72 -24.44
CA LEU A 29 0.27 14.12 -24.91
C LEU A 29 1.07 12.93 -25.46
N HIS A 30 1.01 11.78 -24.79
CA HIS A 30 1.73 10.57 -25.22
C HIS A 30 1.25 10.11 -26.60
N GLN A 31 -0.05 10.07 -26.88
CA GLN A 31 -0.59 9.71 -28.20
C GLN A 31 -0.12 10.67 -29.28
N ARG A 32 -0.13 11.97 -29.00
CA ARG A 32 0.38 13.00 -29.91
C ARG A 32 1.86 12.89 -30.20
N LEU A 33 2.67 12.49 -29.25
CA LEU A 33 4.11 12.34 -29.43
C LEU A 33 4.45 10.99 -30.10
N LEU A 34 3.74 9.93 -29.76
CA LEU A 34 3.94 8.61 -30.37
C LEU A 34 3.54 8.57 -31.86
N SER A 35 2.51 9.32 -32.26
CA SER A 35 2.08 9.40 -33.68
C SER A 35 3.06 10.14 -34.58
N LYS A 36 3.92 11.00 -34.04
CA LYS A 36 4.87 11.80 -34.85
C LYS A 36 6.14 11.00 -35.15
N LYS A 37 6.67 11.09 -36.37
CA LYS A 37 7.97 10.49 -36.72
C LYS A 37 9.06 11.00 -35.79
N SER A 38 9.96 10.12 -35.34
CA SER A 38 11.16 10.45 -34.58
C SER A 38 12.38 10.31 -35.44
N HIS A 39 13.37 11.16 -35.23
CA HIS A 39 14.69 10.99 -35.81
C HIS A 39 15.37 9.75 -35.20
N LYS A 40 16.06 8.95 -36.03
CA LYS A 40 16.67 7.68 -35.59
C LYS A 40 17.83 7.85 -34.62
N GLN A 41 18.34 9.04 -34.44
CA GLN A 41 19.44 9.37 -33.51
C GLN A 41 20.71 8.54 -33.73
N GLN A 42 21.02 8.20 -34.99
CA GLN A 42 22.17 7.32 -35.34
C GLN A 42 23.51 7.91 -34.96
N ASP A 43 23.62 9.24 -34.90
CA ASP A 43 24.85 9.95 -34.49
C ASP A 43 25.03 9.98 -32.95
N SER A 44 24.01 9.53 -32.19
CA SER A 44 24.09 9.48 -30.73
C SER A 44 24.69 8.14 -30.28
N PRO A 45 25.78 8.13 -29.49
CA PRO A 45 26.34 6.90 -28.93
C PRO A 45 25.34 6.05 -28.18
N LEU A 46 24.34 6.69 -27.56
CA LEU A 46 23.27 6.01 -26.85
C LEU A 46 22.43 5.07 -27.75
N PHE A 47 22.22 5.46 -29.03
CA PHE A 47 21.44 4.69 -29.99
C PHE A 47 22.27 3.87 -30.99
N SER A 48 23.51 4.31 -31.26
CA SER A 48 24.37 3.64 -32.21
C SER A 48 25.27 2.58 -31.60
N LEU A 49 25.74 2.78 -30.35
CA LEU A 49 26.71 1.89 -29.70
C LEU A 49 26.12 1.04 -28.58
N ILE A 50 25.08 1.55 -27.88
CA ILE A 50 24.51 0.85 -26.72
C ILE A 50 23.36 -0.06 -27.16
N PRO A 51 23.44 -1.39 -26.87
CA PRO A 51 22.34 -2.33 -27.15
C PRO A 51 21.04 -1.92 -26.49
N PRO A 52 19.88 -2.25 -27.09
CA PRO A 52 18.57 -1.89 -26.54
C PRO A 52 18.35 -2.35 -25.10
N GLU A 53 18.84 -3.54 -24.73
CA GLU A 53 18.68 -4.13 -23.39
C GLU A 53 19.46 -3.31 -22.34
N VAL A 54 20.64 -2.81 -22.71
CA VAL A 54 21.45 -1.96 -21.84
C VAL A 54 20.82 -0.57 -21.72
N ARG A 55 20.30 -0.02 -22.83
CA ARG A 55 19.54 1.24 -22.80
C ARG A 55 18.31 1.12 -21.90
N ALA A 56 17.57 0.02 -22.01
CA ALA A 56 16.40 -0.22 -21.16
C ALA A 56 16.77 -0.18 -19.65
N LYS A 57 17.89 -0.79 -19.26
CA LYS A 57 18.40 -0.72 -17.88
C LYS A 57 18.77 0.71 -17.47
N ILE A 58 19.48 1.45 -18.33
CA ILE A 58 19.82 2.86 -18.07
C ILE A 58 18.55 3.68 -17.85
N PHE A 59 17.55 3.51 -18.72
CA PHE A 59 16.29 4.23 -18.61
C PHE A 59 15.50 3.84 -17.36
N THR A 60 15.51 2.56 -16.99
CA THR A 60 14.91 2.09 -15.75
C THR A 60 15.52 2.79 -14.54
N TYR A 61 16.85 2.83 -14.43
CA TYR A 61 17.51 3.53 -13.33
C TYR A 61 17.25 5.05 -13.34
N ALA A 62 17.25 5.66 -14.51
CA ALA A 62 17.05 7.10 -14.65
C ALA A 62 15.60 7.54 -14.32
N LEU A 63 14.63 6.64 -14.51
CA LEU A 63 13.20 6.90 -14.32
C LEU A 63 12.63 6.24 -13.04
N SER A 64 13.45 5.51 -12.28
CA SER A 64 13.05 4.98 -10.97
C SER A 64 12.68 6.13 -10.03
N ASP A 65 11.68 5.88 -9.20
CA ASP A 65 11.28 6.86 -8.21
C ASP A 65 12.23 6.86 -6.99
N TYR A 66 12.30 7.99 -6.32
CA TYR A 66 13.12 8.17 -5.12
C TYR A 66 12.42 9.09 -4.13
N GLU A 67 12.77 8.98 -2.85
CA GLU A 67 12.30 9.93 -1.85
C GLU A 67 12.96 11.29 -2.02
N ASP A 68 12.17 12.34 -2.23
CA ASP A 68 12.66 13.72 -2.33
C ASP A 68 12.75 14.33 -0.92
N THR A 69 13.84 14.02 -0.22
CA THR A 69 14.11 14.50 1.15
C THR A 69 14.29 16.02 1.26
N ARG A 70 14.38 16.73 0.13
CA ARG A 70 14.45 18.21 0.10
C ARG A 70 13.08 18.85 0.27
N ARG A 71 12.02 18.08 0.11
CA ARG A 71 10.64 18.55 0.30
C ARG A 71 10.18 18.38 1.74
N PRO A 72 9.16 19.16 2.17
CA PRO A 72 8.51 18.92 3.43
C PRO A 72 8.05 17.47 3.57
N LEU A 73 7.97 16.99 4.78
CA LEU A 73 7.42 15.68 5.08
C LEU A 73 6.07 15.48 4.35
N LEU A 74 5.87 14.30 3.80
CA LEU A 74 4.63 13.96 3.10
C LEU A 74 3.42 14.11 4.03
N TYR A 75 3.61 13.73 5.28
CA TYR A 75 2.63 13.88 6.36
C TYR A 75 3.29 14.46 7.59
N ASP A 76 2.55 15.27 8.37
CA ASP A 76 2.99 15.69 9.69
C ASP A 76 3.23 14.44 10.56
N SER A 77 4.36 14.43 11.28
CA SER A 77 4.67 13.34 12.23
C SER A 77 3.63 13.16 13.34
N LYS A 78 2.69 14.09 13.46
CA LYS A 78 1.58 14.03 14.42
C LYS A 78 0.34 13.33 13.89
N VAL A 79 0.31 12.93 12.61
CA VAL A 79 -0.86 12.26 12.03
C VAL A 79 -0.63 10.75 11.93
N SER A 80 -1.72 10.01 11.93
CA SER A 80 -1.75 8.55 11.88
C SER A 80 -1.19 7.94 10.59
N PHE A 81 -1.04 8.74 9.53
CA PHE A 81 -0.52 8.29 8.23
C PHE A 81 1.00 8.35 8.14
N TRP A 82 1.64 9.10 9.05
CA TRP A 82 3.09 9.24 9.04
C TRP A 82 3.75 7.92 9.41
N ARG A 83 4.77 7.57 8.64
CA ARG A 83 5.62 6.40 8.87
C ARG A 83 7.04 6.68 8.36
N PRO A 84 8.06 6.04 8.93
CA PRO A 84 9.42 6.20 8.45
C PRO A 84 9.59 5.85 6.97
N SER A 85 8.87 4.82 6.47
CA SER A 85 8.88 4.38 5.08
C SER A 85 8.11 5.30 4.11
N HIS A 86 7.29 6.23 4.64
CA HIS A 86 6.52 7.21 3.86
C HIS A 86 6.80 8.63 4.34
N ARG A 87 8.06 8.90 4.65
CA ARG A 87 8.49 10.17 5.24
C ARG A 87 8.45 11.32 4.24
N ALA A 88 8.96 11.08 3.04
CA ALA A 88 9.08 12.12 2.02
C ALA A 88 8.25 11.77 0.77
N PRO A 89 7.78 12.81 0.02
CA PRO A 89 7.11 12.56 -1.25
C PRO A 89 8.05 11.84 -2.22
N ARG A 90 7.56 10.79 -2.84
CA ARG A 90 8.30 10.10 -3.89
C ARG A 90 8.22 10.89 -5.19
N ARG A 91 9.35 10.99 -5.87
CA ARG A 91 9.50 11.73 -7.13
C ARG A 91 10.18 10.88 -8.19
N THR A 92 9.70 10.98 -9.41
CA THR A 92 10.38 10.44 -10.59
C THR A 92 10.99 11.59 -11.37
N SER A 93 12.27 11.45 -11.76
CA SER A 93 12.90 12.40 -12.67
C SER A 93 12.37 12.17 -14.09
N THR A 94 11.66 13.14 -14.62
CA THR A 94 11.07 13.05 -15.98
C THR A 94 11.85 13.84 -17.01
N GLU A 95 13.02 14.37 -16.65
CA GLU A 95 13.88 15.15 -17.54
C GLU A 95 14.29 14.33 -18.77
N LEU A 96 14.57 13.04 -18.58
CA LEU A 96 14.92 12.13 -19.68
C LEU A 96 13.81 12.06 -20.75
N LEU A 97 12.54 12.04 -20.35
CA LEU A 97 11.39 12.00 -21.26
C LEU A 97 11.26 13.25 -22.13
N ARG A 98 11.93 14.33 -21.77
CA ARG A 98 11.88 15.63 -22.44
C ARG A 98 13.06 15.85 -23.40
N THR A 99 14.02 14.95 -23.47
CA THR A 99 15.24 15.10 -24.27
C THR A 99 14.97 14.94 -25.77
N CYS A 100 14.41 13.81 -26.19
CA CYS A 100 14.06 13.59 -27.58
C CYS A 100 12.92 12.58 -27.74
N ARG A 101 12.28 12.57 -28.91
CA ARG A 101 11.15 11.66 -29.19
C ARG A 101 11.55 10.18 -29.23
N ALA A 102 12.80 9.86 -29.60
CA ALA A 102 13.26 8.47 -29.62
C ALA A 102 13.26 7.89 -28.19
N ILE A 103 13.85 8.62 -27.24
CA ILE A 103 13.81 8.23 -25.81
C ILE A 103 12.37 8.19 -25.31
N TYR A 104 11.57 9.22 -25.60
CA TYR A 104 10.18 9.25 -25.17
C TYR A 104 9.40 8.02 -25.61
N ARG A 105 9.59 7.56 -26.86
CA ARG A 105 8.91 6.37 -27.39
C ARG A 105 9.28 5.08 -26.67
N GLU A 106 10.54 4.94 -26.27
CA GLU A 106 11.01 3.76 -25.54
C GLU A 106 10.60 3.79 -24.06
N THR A 107 10.27 4.97 -23.49
CA THR A 107 10.28 5.14 -22.04
C THR A 107 9.05 5.82 -21.43
N TRP A 108 8.12 6.34 -22.22
CA TRP A 108 7.01 7.19 -21.76
C TRP A 108 6.15 6.55 -20.66
N PHE A 109 6.02 5.22 -20.69
CA PHE A 109 5.22 4.45 -19.73
C PHE A 109 6.02 4.05 -18.48
N LEU A 110 7.35 3.99 -18.55
CA LEU A 110 8.22 3.48 -17.46
C LEU A 110 8.03 4.17 -16.11
N PRO A 111 7.80 5.49 -16.02
CA PRO A 111 7.57 6.13 -14.73
C PRO A 111 6.41 5.53 -13.92
N PHE A 112 5.44 4.93 -14.61
CA PHE A 112 4.29 4.33 -13.94
C PHE A 112 4.61 2.99 -13.25
N PRO A 113 5.17 1.97 -13.92
CA PRO A 113 5.49 0.69 -13.29
C PRO A 113 6.68 0.77 -12.32
N LEU A 114 7.60 1.73 -12.50
CA LEU A 114 8.75 1.91 -11.63
C LEU A 114 8.42 2.65 -10.34
N LYS A 115 7.36 3.44 -10.35
CA LYS A 115 6.88 4.12 -9.15
C LYS A 115 6.12 3.14 -8.27
N GLU A 116 6.41 3.17 -6.96
CA GLU A 116 5.61 2.45 -5.99
C GLU A 116 4.14 2.89 -6.06
N GLN A 117 3.25 1.93 -6.29
CA GLN A 117 1.81 2.15 -6.34
C GLN A 117 1.22 1.91 -4.96
N ILE A 118 0.74 2.97 -4.31
CA ILE A 118 0.19 2.91 -2.94
C ILE A 118 -1.33 3.01 -2.99
N HIS A 119 -2.00 2.04 -2.40
CA HIS A 119 -3.45 1.96 -2.32
C HIS A 119 -3.93 1.82 -0.87
N TRP A 120 -5.06 2.43 -0.58
CA TRP A 120 -5.66 2.43 0.75
C TRP A 120 -7.02 1.75 0.71
N ILE A 121 -7.10 0.55 1.27
CA ILE A 121 -8.33 -0.23 1.46
C ILE A 121 -8.78 -0.04 2.91
N CYS A 122 -9.07 1.20 3.28
CA CYS A 122 -9.45 1.61 4.62
C CYS A 122 -10.76 2.39 4.59
N CYS A 123 -11.31 2.71 5.76
CA CYS A 123 -12.41 3.66 5.84
C CYS A 123 -11.93 5.04 5.37
N ASP A 124 -12.83 5.85 4.77
CA ASP A 124 -12.48 7.17 4.21
C ASP A 124 -11.85 8.12 5.26
N SER A 125 -12.22 7.96 6.54
CA SER A 125 -11.61 8.71 7.65
C SER A 125 -10.15 8.35 7.95
N ASP A 126 -9.70 7.18 7.49
CA ASP A 126 -8.43 6.57 7.86
C ASP A 126 -7.42 6.56 6.70
N VAL A 127 -7.78 7.22 5.60
CA VAL A 127 -6.90 7.44 4.44
C VAL A 127 -6.27 8.82 4.48
N PRO A 128 -5.04 8.99 3.95
CA PRO A 128 -4.39 10.29 3.91
C PRO A 128 -5.16 11.31 3.09
N PRO A 129 -5.16 12.60 3.49
CA PRO A 129 -5.76 13.67 2.69
C PRO A 129 -5.21 13.69 1.26
N GLY A 130 -6.08 13.73 0.28
CA GLY A 130 -5.70 13.74 -1.14
C GLY A 130 -5.42 12.36 -1.76
N SER A 131 -5.42 11.28 -0.98
CA SER A 131 -5.28 9.92 -1.53
C SER A 131 -6.48 9.47 -2.35
N GLY A 132 -7.62 10.17 -2.22
CA GLY A 132 -8.86 9.81 -2.89
C GLY A 132 -9.51 8.55 -2.29
N GLN A 133 -10.77 8.32 -2.65
CA GLN A 133 -11.50 7.12 -2.23
C GLN A 133 -10.97 5.89 -2.98
N PHE A 134 -11.04 4.72 -2.33
CA PHE A 134 -10.58 3.44 -2.89
C PHE A 134 -11.09 3.18 -4.32
N ASN A 135 -12.40 3.27 -4.55
CA ASN A 135 -13.01 3.05 -5.87
C ASN A 135 -12.51 4.04 -6.94
N GLY A 136 -12.26 5.29 -6.57
CA GLY A 136 -11.72 6.31 -7.47
C GLY A 136 -10.28 6.00 -7.89
N ASN A 137 -9.46 5.52 -6.95
CA ASN A 137 -8.07 5.15 -7.22
C ASN A 137 -7.97 3.87 -8.04
N ALA A 138 -8.79 2.86 -7.78
CA ALA A 138 -8.87 1.64 -8.58
C ALA A 138 -9.27 1.95 -10.04
N LYS A 139 -10.28 2.82 -10.26
CA LYS A 139 -10.67 3.28 -11.60
C LYS A 139 -9.54 4.02 -12.31
N LYS A 140 -8.81 4.91 -11.63
CA LYS A 140 -7.64 5.61 -12.22
C LYS A 140 -6.55 4.64 -12.61
N LEU A 141 -6.26 3.65 -11.76
CA LEU A 141 -5.29 2.60 -12.06
C LEU A 141 -5.70 1.82 -13.32
N ALA A 142 -6.93 1.37 -13.40
CA ALA A 142 -7.46 0.65 -14.55
C ALA A 142 -7.39 1.47 -15.85
N LEU A 143 -7.71 2.78 -15.80
CA LEU A 143 -7.60 3.66 -16.95
C LEU A 143 -6.16 3.79 -17.44
N VAL A 144 -5.21 4.01 -16.54
CA VAL A 144 -3.77 4.15 -16.91
C VAL A 144 -3.24 2.85 -17.50
N LEU A 145 -3.54 1.70 -16.90
CA LEU A 145 -3.14 0.38 -17.43
C LEU A 145 -3.76 0.13 -18.81
N GLY A 146 -5.05 0.45 -18.99
CA GLY A 146 -5.73 0.35 -20.27
C GLY A 146 -5.07 1.22 -21.36
N GLU A 147 -4.71 2.46 -21.07
CA GLU A 147 -4.00 3.34 -22.01
C GLU A 147 -2.62 2.77 -22.39
N ILE A 148 -1.86 2.26 -21.43
CA ILE A 148 -0.53 1.68 -21.67
C ILE A 148 -0.66 0.43 -22.57
N THR A 149 -1.64 -0.44 -22.29
CA THR A 149 -1.91 -1.65 -23.09
C THR A 149 -2.33 -1.29 -24.52
N GLN A 150 -3.21 -0.31 -24.71
CA GLN A 150 -3.65 0.16 -26.01
C GLN A 150 -2.51 0.70 -26.89
N GLN A 151 -1.43 1.16 -26.26
CA GLN A 151 -0.23 1.63 -26.96
C GLN A 151 0.81 0.53 -27.22
N GLY A 152 0.43 -0.74 -27.08
CA GLY A 152 1.25 -1.89 -27.45
C GLY A 152 2.13 -2.44 -26.31
N GLN A 153 1.91 -2.00 -25.07
CA GLN A 153 2.59 -2.56 -23.90
C GLN A 153 1.65 -3.58 -23.23
N GLU A 154 1.59 -4.80 -23.76
CA GLU A 154 0.64 -5.83 -23.32
C GLU A 154 0.87 -6.29 -21.88
N LYS A 155 2.11 -6.24 -21.41
CA LYS A 155 2.49 -6.70 -20.07
C LYS A 155 3.37 -5.68 -19.37
N VAL A 156 2.74 -4.84 -18.54
CA VAL A 156 3.44 -3.87 -17.70
C VAL A 156 3.59 -4.42 -16.30
N GLU A 157 4.80 -4.83 -15.93
CA GLU A 157 5.10 -5.33 -14.59
C GLU A 157 5.37 -4.16 -13.63
N ILE A 158 4.51 -3.97 -12.65
CA ILE A 158 4.68 -2.96 -11.59
C ILE A 158 5.67 -3.49 -10.55
N GLU A 159 6.76 -2.74 -10.30
CA GLU A 159 7.84 -3.19 -9.41
C GLU A 159 7.38 -3.36 -7.96
N SER A 160 6.62 -2.39 -7.44
CA SER A 160 6.12 -2.41 -6.05
C SER A 160 4.67 -1.94 -5.98
N PHE A 161 3.84 -2.76 -5.37
CA PHE A 161 2.42 -2.52 -5.15
C PHE A 161 2.11 -2.63 -3.66
N HIS A 162 1.89 -1.50 -3.02
CA HIS A 162 1.71 -1.41 -1.57
C HIS A 162 0.26 -1.13 -1.22
N VAL A 163 -0.33 -1.96 -0.40
CA VAL A 163 -1.73 -1.84 0.03
C VAL A 163 -1.79 -1.70 1.55
N PHE A 164 -2.33 -0.61 2.02
CA PHE A 164 -2.77 -0.46 3.41
C PHE A 164 -4.22 -0.91 3.51
N ALA A 165 -4.52 -1.87 4.37
CA ALA A 165 -5.85 -2.41 4.45
C ALA A 165 -6.35 -2.54 5.90
N ASN A 166 -7.62 -2.22 6.09
CA ASN A 166 -8.35 -2.58 7.30
C ASN A 166 -8.78 -4.06 7.20
N THR A 167 -8.66 -4.83 8.28
CA THR A 167 -8.97 -6.27 8.30
C THR A 167 -10.39 -6.57 7.80
N ARG A 168 -11.38 -5.77 8.18
CA ARG A 168 -12.76 -5.91 7.71
C ARG A 168 -12.90 -5.75 6.19
N ARG A 169 -12.15 -4.83 5.58
CA ARG A 169 -12.18 -4.61 4.13
C ARG A 169 -11.53 -5.75 3.36
N LEU A 170 -10.53 -6.42 3.95
CA LEU A 170 -9.98 -7.66 3.38
C LEU A 170 -11.04 -8.77 3.33
N GLU A 171 -11.78 -8.94 4.41
CA GLU A 171 -12.88 -9.93 4.49
C GLU A 171 -13.97 -9.67 3.45
N HIS A 172 -14.21 -8.41 3.07
CA HIS A 172 -15.16 -8.04 2.02
C HIS A 172 -14.62 -8.26 0.60
N GLY A 173 -13.38 -8.72 0.43
CA GLY A 173 -12.78 -9.03 -0.86
C GLY A 173 -12.23 -7.83 -1.63
N ASP A 174 -12.06 -6.67 -1.00
CA ASP A 174 -11.58 -5.47 -1.69
C ASP A 174 -10.16 -5.63 -2.26
N LEU A 175 -9.29 -6.44 -1.60
CA LEU A 175 -7.96 -6.72 -2.12
C LEU A 175 -8.01 -7.59 -3.39
N SER A 176 -8.85 -8.63 -3.41
CA SER A 176 -9.02 -9.44 -4.64
C SER A 176 -9.62 -8.61 -5.77
N ALA A 177 -10.61 -7.75 -5.48
CA ALA A 177 -11.18 -6.83 -6.46
C ALA A 177 -10.14 -5.83 -7.00
N LEU A 178 -9.19 -5.38 -6.18
CA LEU A 178 -8.10 -4.52 -6.63
C LEU A 178 -7.11 -5.27 -7.52
N LEU A 179 -6.76 -6.51 -7.16
CA LEU A 179 -5.81 -7.33 -7.91
C LEU A 179 -6.40 -7.87 -9.22
N SER A 180 -7.73 -7.96 -9.34
CA SER A 180 -8.41 -8.38 -10.57
C SER A 180 -8.44 -7.33 -11.68
N ILE A 181 -7.87 -6.13 -11.46
CA ILE A 181 -7.83 -5.07 -12.48
C ILE A 181 -7.03 -5.57 -13.70
N PRO A 182 -7.61 -5.55 -14.91
CA PRO A 182 -6.94 -6.01 -16.12
C PRO A 182 -5.61 -5.30 -16.37
N GLY A 183 -4.58 -6.07 -16.69
CA GLY A 183 -3.23 -5.54 -16.94
C GLY A 183 -2.42 -5.22 -15.69
N LEU A 184 -2.95 -5.49 -14.51
CA LEU A 184 -2.23 -5.31 -13.25
C LEU A 184 -1.31 -6.52 -12.98
N HIS A 185 -0.01 -6.31 -13.12
CA HIS A 185 1.01 -7.36 -12.95
C HIS A 185 2.08 -6.92 -11.95
N PRO A 186 1.80 -6.90 -10.64
CA PRO A 186 2.79 -6.51 -9.64
C PRO A 186 3.86 -7.61 -9.47
N ARG A 187 5.12 -7.21 -9.38
CA ARG A 187 6.25 -8.10 -9.03
C ARG A 187 6.33 -8.35 -7.53
N ARG A 188 6.09 -7.31 -6.76
CA ARG A 188 6.03 -7.36 -5.30
C ARG A 188 4.73 -6.73 -4.83
N ILE A 189 4.01 -7.46 -3.97
CA ILE A 189 2.83 -6.97 -3.27
C ILE A 189 3.19 -6.84 -1.79
N THR A 190 2.94 -5.69 -1.18
CA THR A 190 3.05 -5.48 0.26
C THR A 190 1.69 -5.12 0.81
N LEU A 191 1.18 -5.94 1.72
CA LEU A 191 -0.05 -5.70 2.46
C LEU A 191 0.31 -5.27 3.88
N THR A 192 -0.03 -4.05 4.27
CA THR A 192 0.21 -3.54 5.62
C THR A 192 -1.09 -3.40 6.38
N ILE A 193 -1.16 -4.07 7.52
CA ILE A 193 -2.21 -3.89 8.53
C ILE A 193 -1.63 -3.02 9.63
N ARG A 194 -2.08 -1.75 9.67
CA ARG A 194 -1.62 -0.80 10.69
C ARG A 194 -2.28 -1.12 12.02
N TYR A 195 -1.73 -0.63 13.11
CA TYR A 195 -2.33 -0.79 14.44
C TYR A 195 -3.82 -0.44 14.48
N ILE A 196 -4.25 0.63 13.81
CA ILE A 196 -5.67 1.04 13.75
C ILE A 196 -6.53 0.24 12.78
N ASP A 197 -5.92 -0.57 11.93
CA ASP A 197 -6.63 -1.35 10.92
C ASP A 197 -7.07 -2.72 11.44
N TRP A 198 -6.63 -3.10 12.66
CA TRP A 198 -7.09 -4.30 13.32
C TRP A 198 -8.54 -4.14 13.78
N TRP A 199 -9.29 -5.22 13.69
CA TRP A 199 -10.62 -5.26 14.28
C TRP A 199 -10.54 -5.12 15.81
N GLY A 200 -11.38 -4.24 16.40
CA GLY A 200 -11.41 -4.03 17.85
C GLY A 200 -10.21 -3.29 18.45
N TRP A 201 -9.34 -2.67 17.64
CA TRP A 201 -8.17 -1.94 18.11
C TRP A 201 -8.50 -0.82 19.12
N ASP A 202 -9.73 -0.25 19.04
CA ASP A 202 -10.24 0.83 19.89
C ASP A 202 -10.98 0.33 21.13
N TRP A 203 -11.02 -1.00 21.35
CA TRP A 203 -11.58 -1.57 22.54
C TRP A 203 -10.53 -1.56 23.65
N GLU A 204 -10.93 -1.00 24.81
CA GLU A 204 -10.04 -0.67 25.93
C GLU A 204 -9.48 -1.87 26.69
N SER A 205 -9.86 -3.09 26.34
CA SER A 205 -9.40 -4.27 27.05
C SER A 205 -8.00 -4.71 26.60
N PRO A 206 -7.00 -4.74 27.51
CA PRO A 206 -5.68 -5.30 27.19
C PRO A 206 -5.75 -6.78 26.82
N ASP A 207 -6.88 -7.45 27.12
CA ASP A 207 -7.09 -8.88 26.87
C ASP A 207 -7.76 -9.15 25.52
N MET A 208 -8.13 -8.09 24.74
CA MET A 208 -8.73 -8.28 23.42
C MET A 208 -7.79 -9.05 22.51
N PRO A 209 -8.24 -10.20 21.99
CA PRO A 209 -7.42 -10.97 21.06
C PRO A 209 -7.24 -10.21 19.75
N LEU A 210 -6.02 -10.15 19.25
CA LEU A 210 -5.79 -9.81 17.86
C LEU A 210 -6.26 -11.00 17.02
N TYR A 211 -7.11 -10.70 16.04
CA TYR A 211 -7.73 -11.69 15.19
C TYR A 211 -7.48 -11.36 13.71
N PHE A 212 -6.96 -12.32 12.97
CA PHE A 212 -6.71 -12.15 11.55
C PHE A 212 -7.34 -13.29 10.75
N LYS A 213 -8.47 -13.01 10.13
CA LYS A 213 -9.19 -13.96 9.29
C LYS A 213 -8.40 -14.30 8.03
N ALA A 214 -8.58 -15.52 7.55
CA ALA A 214 -7.90 -16.06 6.38
C ALA A 214 -8.81 -16.24 5.15
N ASP A 215 -10.11 -15.98 5.27
CA ASP A 215 -11.11 -16.26 4.23
C ASP A 215 -10.82 -15.54 2.90
N TRP A 216 -10.16 -14.39 2.97
CA TRP A 216 -9.77 -13.57 1.82
C TRP A 216 -8.62 -14.17 0.99
N ILE A 217 -7.79 -15.07 1.56
CA ILE A 217 -6.56 -15.56 0.93
C ILE A 217 -6.86 -16.33 -0.35
N SER A 218 -7.89 -17.20 -0.33
CA SER A 218 -8.26 -17.99 -1.50
C SER A 218 -8.73 -17.13 -2.68
N ALA A 219 -9.45 -16.03 -2.40
CA ALA A 219 -9.87 -15.08 -3.42
C ALA A 219 -8.67 -14.31 -3.99
N VAL A 220 -7.79 -13.82 -3.13
CA VAL A 220 -6.56 -13.11 -3.51
C VAL A 220 -5.62 -14.01 -4.32
N SER A 221 -5.43 -15.28 -3.90
CA SER A 221 -4.57 -16.24 -4.61
C SER A 221 -4.97 -16.45 -6.07
N ARG A 222 -6.26 -16.35 -6.40
CA ARG A 222 -6.73 -16.47 -7.79
C ARG A 222 -6.36 -15.28 -8.66
N GLU A 223 -6.17 -14.11 -8.05
CA GLU A 223 -5.90 -12.85 -8.73
C GLU A 223 -4.39 -12.51 -8.77
N ILE A 224 -3.55 -13.21 -8.00
CA ILE A 224 -2.11 -12.96 -8.01
C ILE A 224 -1.50 -13.30 -9.37
N SER A 225 -0.90 -12.30 -10.01
CA SER A 225 -0.25 -12.42 -11.31
C SER A 225 0.92 -13.42 -11.29
N PRO A 226 1.19 -14.13 -12.40
CA PRO A 226 2.41 -14.93 -12.54
C PRO A 226 3.71 -14.12 -12.38
N SER A 227 3.66 -12.81 -12.61
CA SER A 227 4.80 -11.91 -12.42
C SER A 227 5.16 -11.69 -10.96
N THR A 228 4.23 -11.95 -10.04
CA THR A 228 4.46 -11.72 -8.61
C THR A 228 5.45 -12.73 -8.08
N SER A 229 6.63 -12.26 -7.73
CA SER A 229 7.69 -13.07 -7.10
C SER A 229 7.65 -13.04 -5.58
N GLU A 230 6.95 -12.05 -5.02
CA GLU A 230 6.98 -11.79 -3.58
C GLU A 230 5.65 -11.19 -3.11
N PHE A 231 5.09 -11.75 -2.03
CA PHE A 231 3.94 -11.21 -1.31
C PHE A 231 4.34 -11.01 0.15
N ARG A 232 4.25 -9.77 0.64
CA ARG A 232 4.60 -9.41 2.03
C ARG A 232 3.36 -9.06 2.82
N ILE A 233 3.31 -9.52 4.06
CA ILE A 233 2.34 -9.07 5.05
C ILE A 233 3.10 -8.35 6.15
N GLU A 234 2.81 -7.08 6.34
CA GLU A 234 3.32 -6.26 7.43
C GLU A 234 2.23 -6.11 8.48
N LEU A 235 2.49 -6.62 9.67
CA LEU A 235 1.60 -6.56 10.81
C LEU A 235 2.13 -5.53 11.80
N GLU A 236 1.48 -4.38 11.89
CA GLU A 236 1.88 -3.34 12.85
C GLU A 236 1.04 -3.40 14.11
N THR A 237 1.69 -3.23 15.23
CA THR A 237 1.08 -3.11 16.55
C THR A 237 1.88 -2.18 17.47
N LEU A 238 1.45 -2.00 18.71
CA LEU A 238 2.26 -1.33 19.73
C LEU A 238 3.27 -2.31 20.34
N GLU A 239 4.44 -1.80 20.75
CA GLU A 239 5.55 -2.64 21.27
C GLU A 239 5.13 -3.59 22.40
N HIS A 240 4.22 -3.16 23.29
CA HIS A 240 3.73 -4.00 24.37
C HIS A 240 2.81 -5.15 23.93
N LEU A 241 2.33 -5.14 22.69
CA LEU A 241 1.52 -6.19 22.08
C LEU A 241 2.30 -7.07 21.10
N LYS A 242 3.62 -6.88 20.99
CA LYS A 242 4.48 -7.57 20.01
C LYS A 242 4.35 -9.09 20.06
N ASP A 243 4.31 -9.68 21.27
CA ASP A 243 4.25 -11.13 21.44
C ASP A 243 3.00 -11.74 20.79
N ARG A 244 1.90 -10.98 20.74
CA ARG A 244 0.68 -11.40 20.05
C ARG A 244 0.86 -11.40 18.54
N VAL A 245 1.49 -10.36 17.99
CA VAL A 245 1.76 -10.29 16.54
C VAL A 245 2.80 -11.34 16.15
N ASP A 246 3.80 -11.61 16.98
CA ASP A 246 4.77 -12.67 16.73
C ASP A 246 4.12 -14.05 16.68
N ALA A 247 3.18 -14.32 17.56
CA ALA A 247 2.43 -15.57 17.56
C ALA A 247 1.48 -15.67 16.32
N ILE A 248 0.82 -14.57 15.91
CA ILE A 248 0.07 -14.52 14.64
C ILE A 248 1.01 -14.77 13.46
N GLY A 249 2.17 -14.13 13.45
CA GLY A 249 3.17 -14.29 12.39
C GLY A 249 3.67 -15.72 12.26
N SER A 250 3.94 -16.38 13.40
CA SER A 250 4.33 -17.77 13.44
C SER A 250 3.25 -18.69 12.87
N HIS A 251 1.99 -18.47 13.27
CA HIS A 251 0.84 -19.21 12.71
C HIS A 251 0.71 -19.00 11.19
N ILE A 252 0.84 -17.76 10.74
CA ILE A 252 0.78 -17.42 9.31
C ILE A 252 1.89 -18.13 8.54
N ALA A 253 3.12 -18.08 9.02
CA ALA A 253 4.26 -18.72 8.37
C ALA A 253 4.12 -20.24 8.30
N GLU A 254 3.52 -20.86 9.32
CA GLU A 254 3.35 -22.31 9.41
C GLU A 254 2.22 -22.84 8.54
N HIS A 255 1.13 -22.05 8.36
CA HIS A 255 -0.11 -22.59 7.78
C HIS A 255 -0.51 -21.95 6.46
N TRP A 256 -0.11 -20.70 6.20
CA TRP A 256 -0.59 -19.95 5.04
C TRP A 256 0.33 -20.10 3.82
N PHE A 257 -0.29 -19.97 2.66
CA PHE A 257 0.38 -19.93 1.36
C PHE A 257 -0.46 -19.11 0.39
N PHE A 258 0.15 -18.63 -0.68
CA PHE A 258 -0.55 -17.94 -1.76
C PHE A 258 -0.32 -18.67 -3.08
N GLY A 259 -1.39 -19.08 -3.74
CA GLY A 259 -1.33 -19.53 -5.12
C GLY A 259 -1.10 -18.35 -6.06
N ARG A 260 -0.43 -18.60 -7.18
CA ARG A 260 -0.36 -17.68 -8.32
C ARG A 260 -1.04 -18.29 -9.53
N PHE A 261 -1.57 -17.43 -10.38
CA PHE A 261 -2.02 -17.89 -11.69
C PHE A 261 -0.88 -18.65 -12.40
N GLY A 262 -1.14 -19.88 -12.87
CA GLY A 262 -0.10 -20.76 -13.43
C GLY A 262 0.49 -21.79 -12.45
N GLY A 263 -0.10 -21.95 -11.26
CA GLY A 263 0.14 -23.09 -10.36
C GLY A 263 1.38 -22.97 -9.45
N THR A 264 2.15 -21.89 -9.51
CA THR A 264 3.24 -21.68 -8.56
C THR A 264 2.71 -21.17 -7.22
N ILE A 265 3.26 -21.69 -6.13
CA ILE A 265 2.85 -21.36 -4.77
C ILE A 265 3.94 -20.54 -4.09
N LEU A 266 3.54 -19.53 -3.35
CA LEU A 266 4.40 -18.72 -2.49
C LEU A 266 4.19 -19.16 -1.04
N TYR A 267 5.30 -19.41 -0.34
CA TYR A 267 5.35 -19.84 1.06
C TYR A 267 6.10 -18.83 1.90
N ALA A 268 5.90 -18.87 3.22
CA ALA A 268 6.71 -18.14 4.16
C ALA A 268 7.83 -19.03 4.74
N ASP A 269 8.88 -18.39 5.26
CA ASP A 269 9.95 -19.06 6.00
C ASP A 269 9.54 -19.26 7.46
N VAL A 270 9.53 -20.51 7.93
CA VAL A 270 9.23 -20.84 9.34
C VAL A 270 10.43 -20.79 10.26
N SER A 271 11.66 -20.71 9.72
CA SER A 271 12.86 -20.62 10.54
C SER A 271 13.04 -19.26 11.22
N GLY A 272 12.23 -18.27 10.84
CA GLY A 272 12.32 -16.88 11.28
C GLY A 272 13.47 -16.07 10.67
N LYS A 273 14.36 -16.70 9.89
CA LYS A 273 15.52 -16.03 9.28
C LYS A 273 15.13 -14.98 8.25
N CYS A 274 13.99 -15.18 7.58
CA CYS A 274 13.47 -14.26 6.57
C CYS A 274 12.40 -13.31 7.12
N HIS A 275 12.05 -13.40 8.40
CA HIS A 275 11.17 -12.44 9.05
C HIS A 275 11.94 -11.14 9.35
N GLN A 276 11.34 -10.02 9.01
CA GLN A 276 11.93 -8.72 9.31
C GLN A 276 11.12 -8.04 10.40
N VAL A 277 11.83 -7.51 11.37
CA VAL A 277 11.23 -6.71 12.45
C VAL A 277 11.72 -5.28 12.30
N SER A 278 10.78 -4.34 12.32
CA SER A 278 11.09 -2.91 12.38
C SER A 278 10.34 -2.24 13.53
N ARG A 279 10.90 -1.14 14.01
CA ARG A 279 10.35 -0.35 15.10
C ARG A 279 10.41 1.12 14.77
N TRP A 280 9.42 1.86 15.22
CA TRP A 280 9.43 3.30 15.10
C TRP A 280 8.63 3.92 16.24
N SER A 281 8.90 5.19 16.56
CA SER A 281 8.15 5.95 17.56
C SER A 281 7.40 7.06 16.88
N GLY A 282 6.10 7.12 17.10
CA GLY A 282 5.20 8.07 16.48
C GLY A 282 4.25 8.75 17.46
N SER A 283 3.44 9.64 16.93
CA SER A 283 2.44 10.32 17.71
C SER A 283 1.24 9.43 18.02
N SER A 284 0.69 9.55 19.20
CA SER A 284 -0.61 9.01 19.59
C SER A 284 -1.79 9.81 19.04
N ALA A 285 -1.60 10.64 18.02
CA ALA A 285 -2.57 11.63 17.53
C ALA A 285 -3.86 11.06 16.87
N TRP A 286 -4.18 9.81 17.10
CA TRP A 286 -5.46 9.16 16.81
C TRP A 286 -6.66 9.87 17.45
N TYR A 287 -6.40 10.85 18.30
CA TYR A 287 -7.25 11.40 19.34
C TYR A 287 -8.32 12.38 18.90
N LYS A 288 -8.26 12.91 17.69
CA LYS A 288 -9.21 13.99 17.35
C LYS A 288 -10.62 13.55 16.98
N LYS A 289 -10.85 12.26 16.71
CA LYS A 289 -12.17 11.81 16.23
C LYS A 289 -12.87 10.69 17.02
N ARG A 290 -12.21 10.01 17.97
CA ARG A 290 -12.88 8.99 18.79
C ARG A 290 -12.50 9.16 20.25
N ARG A 291 -13.51 9.10 21.12
CA ARG A 291 -13.36 9.08 22.59
C ARG A 291 -12.77 7.73 22.99
N THR A 292 -11.50 7.53 22.87
CA THR A 292 -10.82 6.39 23.45
C THR A 292 -10.21 6.79 24.79
N SER A 293 -10.39 5.93 25.77
CA SER A 293 -10.06 6.18 27.19
C SER A 293 -8.59 6.09 27.52
N TYR A 294 -7.70 6.44 26.60
CA TYR A 294 -6.30 6.72 26.97
C TYR A 294 -6.11 8.21 27.33
N PRO A 295 -6.71 8.73 28.40
CA PRO A 295 -6.63 10.14 28.76
C PRO A 295 -5.22 10.57 29.17
N LYS A 296 -4.30 9.61 29.42
CA LYS A 296 -2.92 9.88 29.87
C LYS A 296 -1.90 10.02 28.74
N ALA A 297 -2.28 9.79 27.48
CA ALA A 297 -1.31 9.77 26.37
C ALA A 297 -1.27 11.04 25.52
N LYS A 298 -1.93 12.11 25.93
CA LYS A 298 -1.90 13.40 25.22
C LYS A 298 -0.44 13.87 25.09
N GLY A 299 0.12 13.80 23.88
CA GLY A 299 1.49 14.21 23.58
C GLY A 299 2.59 13.17 23.82
N ARG A 300 2.29 11.95 24.25
CA ARG A 300 3.27 10.87 24.34
C ARG A 300 3.52 10.24 22.96
N LYS A 301 4.78 9.95 22.67
CA LYS A 301 5.16 9.07 21.58
C LYS A 301 4.77 7.63 21.95
N LEU A 302 4.21 6.92 20.97
CA LEU A 302 3.97 5.49 21.07
C LEU A 302 5.07 4.76 20.32
N ASP A 303 5.51 3.62 20.86
CA ASP A 303 6.46 2.75 20.21
C ASP A 303 5.70 1.68 19.45
N TYR A 304 5.94 1.64 18.14
CA TYR A 304 5.32 0.71 17.21
C TYR A 304 6.29 -0.41 16.87
N TYR A 305 5.72 -1.60 16.76
CA TYR A 305 6.37 -2.83 16.33
C TYR A 305 5.74 -3.29 15.01
N ILE A 306 6.55 -3.63 14.03
CA ILE A 306 6.11 -4.16 12.74
C ILE A 306 6.82 -5.48 12.50
N LEU A 307 6.04 -6.55 12.33
CA LEU A 307 6.52 -7.85 11.86
C LEU A 307 6.20 -7.97 10.36
N THR A 308 7.21 -8.24 9.55
CA THR A 308 7.05 -8.50 8.11
C THR A 308 7.26 -9.98 7.83
N ILE A 309 6.23 -10.62 7.27
CA ILE A 309 6.24 -12.01 6.81
C ILE A 309 6.29 -11.97 5.29
N THR A 310 7.31 -12.59 4.70
CA THR A 310 7.51 -12.60 3.25
C THR A 310 7.20 -13.96 2.68
N PHE A 311 6.32 -14.00 1.69
CA PHE A 311 5.98 -15.19 0.93
C PHE A 311 6.68 -15.14 -0.43
N GLU A 312 7.45 -16.19 -0.71
CA GLU A 312 8.23 -16.37 -1.93
C GLU A 312 8.15 -17.82 -2.42
N SER A 313 8.70 -18.09 -3.60
CA SER A 313 8.83 -19.48 -4.04
C SER A 313 9.72 -20.29 -3.08
N GLU A 314 9.42 -21.58 -2.90
CA GLU A 314 10.21 -22.48 -2.05
C GLU A 314 11.70 -22.43 -2.42
N LEU A 315 12.01 -22.35 -3.72
CA LEU A 315 13.39 -22.24 -4.19
C LEU A 315 14.08 -20.97 -3.70
N SER A 316 13.36 -19.84 -3.67
CA SER A 316 13.88 -18.56 -3.17
C SER A 316 14.20 -18.64 -1.68
N ILE A 317 13.27 -19.20 -0.90
CA ILE A 317 13.44 -19.39 0.56
C ILE A 317 14.65 -20.27 0.84
N LYS A 318 14.78 -21.41 0.16
CA LYS A 318 15.91 -22.33 0.32
C LYS A 318 17.26 -21.68 -0.03
N ARG A 319 17.31 -20.87 -1.09
CA ARG A 319 18.54 -20.13 -1.45
C ARG A 319 18.98 -19.14 -0.38
N LYS A 320 18.04 -18.59 0.39
CA LYS A 320 18.29 -17.69 1.51
C LYS A 320 18.59 -18.45 2.81
N GLY A 321 18.58 -19.79 2.80
CA GLY A 321 18.80 -20.64 3.97
C GLY A 321 17.59 -20.74 4.89
N GLY A 322 16.39 -20.36 4.42
CA GLY A 322 15.12 -20.53 5.11
C GLY A 322 14.51 -21.91 4.91
N VAL A 323 13.43 -22.17 5.63
CA VAL A 323 12.70 -23.44 5.65
C VAL A 323 11.22 -23.20 5.42
N VAL A 324 10.61 -23.97 4.52
CA VAL A 324 9.16 -23.94 4.29
C VAL A 324 8.48 -25.00 5.17
N SER A 325 7.36 -24.64 5.77
CA SER A 325 6.55 -25.55 6.59
C SER A 325 6.02 -26.73 5.78
N GLU A 326 6.19 -27.94 6.29
CA GLU A 326 5.57 -29.13 5.71
C GLU A 326 4.03 -29.10 5.86
N THR A 327 3.53 -28.41 6.89
CA THR A 327 2.09 -28.15 7.04
C THR A 327 1.57 -27.27 5.91
N ALA A 328 2.24 -26.13 5.62
CA ALA A 328 1.84 -25.26 4.51
C ALA A 328 1.90 -26.00 3.16
N LYS A 329 2.88 -26.86 2.93
CA LYS A 329 2.96 -27.67 1.70
C LYS A 329 1.81 -28.68 1.57
N ARG A 330 1.48 -29.38 2.66
CA ARG A 330 0.32 -30.30 2.68
C ARG A 330 -0.99 -29.54 2.43
N ASN A 331 -1.15 -28.40 3.10
CA ASN A 331 -2.32 -27.55 2.91
C ASN A 331 -2.45 -27.09 1.46
N ALA A 332 -1.35 -26.69 0.83
CA ALA A 332 -1.31 -26.24 -0.54
C ALA A 332 -1.58 -27.35 -1.58
N ALA A 333 -1.31 -28.61 -1.22
CA ALA A 333 -1.59 -29.78 -2.05
C ALA A 333 -3.06 -30.24 -1.97
N ASP A 334 -3.83 -29.78 -0.99
CA ASP A 334 -5.25 -30.10 -0.82
C ASP A 334 -6.12 -29.06 -1.55
N PRO A 335 -6.81 -29.45 -2.65
CA PRO A 335 -7.69 -28.52 -3.40
C PRO A 335 -8.89 -28.01 -2.59
N LEU A 336 -9.26 -28.69 -1.51
CA LEU A 336 -10.40 -28.35 -0.65
C LEU A 336 -9.96 -27.58 0.60
N PHE A 337 -8.66 -27.32 0.74
CA PHE A 337 -8.14 -26.63 1.92
C PHE A 337 -8.70 -25.23 2.06
N LYS A 338 -9.17 -24.93 3.26
CA LYS A 338 -9.56 -23.59 3.68
C LYS A 338 -8.52 -23.06 4.66
N HIS A 339 -7.98 -21.90 4.34
CA HIS A 339 -7.01 -21.25 5.22
C HIS A 339 -7.56 -21.04 6.63
N VAL A 340 -6.76 -21.40 7.62
CA VAL A 340 -7.12 -21.26 9.03
C VAL A 340 -6.76 -19.86 9.51
N SER A 341 -7.74 -19.18 10.10
CA SER A 341 -7.56 -17.85 10.68
C SER A 341 -6.59 -17.90 11.88
N ALA A 342 -5.76 -16.88 12.01
CA ALA A 342 -4.89 -16.74 13.16
C ALA A 342 -5.68 -16.09 14.32
N ASN A 343 -6.02 -16.91 15.32
CA ASN A 343 -6.70 -16.48 16.53
C ASN A 343 -5.77 -16.60 17.72
N LEU A 344 -5.52 -15.47 18.38
CA LEU A 344 -4.82 -15.45 19.66
C LEU A 344 -5.74 -14.84 20.71
N GLY A 345 -6.33 -15.69 21.51
CA GLY A 345 -7.20 -15.31 22.58
C GLY A 345 -8.14 -16.44 22.99
N ASP A 346 -8.78 -16.28 24.12
CA ASP A 346 -9.80 -17.19 24.59
C ASP A 346 -10.98 -17.21 23.61
N PRO A 347 -11.36 -18.36 23.02
CA PRO A 347 -12.50 -18.47 22.13
C PRO A 347 -13.80 -17.91 22.72
N SER A 348 -13.97 -17.99 24.04
CA SER A 348 -15.14 -17.44 24.74
C SER A 348 -15.25 -15.92 24.64
N ILE A 349 -14.12 -15.22 24.47
CA ILE A 349 -14.10 -13.76 24.26
C ILE A 349 -14.59 -13.44 22.84
N LEU A 350 -14.17 -14.25 21.85
CA LEU A 350 -14.65 -14.12 20.47
C LEU A 350 -16.15 -14.45 20.36
N GLU A 351 -16.67 -15.41 21.13
CA GLU A 351 -18.10 -15.70 21.19
C GLU A 351 -18.89 -14.56 21.84
N ARG A 352 -18.32 -13.92 22.85
CA ARG A 352 -18.98 -12.81 23.58
C ARG A 352 -18.96 -11.48 22.81
N TYR A 353 -17.89 -11.23 22.07
CA TYR A 353 -17.65 -10.00 21.31
C TYR A 353 -17.46 -10.25 19.82
N GLY A 354 -17.87 -11.43 19.34
CA GLY A 354 -17.65 -11.90 17.97
C GLY A 354 -17.83 -10.83 16.91
N PRO A 355 -17.29 -11.03 15.70
CA PRO A 355 -17.46 -10.06 14.63
C PRO A 355 -18.97 -9.79 14.52
N PRO A 356 -19.40 -8.51 14.49
CA PRO A 356 -20.81 -8.21 14.36
C PRO A 356 -21.35 -9.03 13.20
N SER A 357 -22.32 -9.91 13.49
CA SER A 357 -23.13 -10.57 12.47
C SER A 357 -23.54 -9.48 11.48
N HIS A 358 -23.62 -9.80 10.20
CA HIS A 358 -23.87 -8.87 9.09
C HIS A 358 -25.14 -7.99 9.25
N GLU A 359 -25.86 -8.15 10.32
CA GLU A 359 -27.03 -7.37 10.72
C GLU A 359 -26.71 -6.60 12.01
N MET A 360 -26.05 -5.47 11.89
CA MET A 360 -26.23 -4.43 12.88
C MET A 360 -27.65 -3.90 12.71
N PRO A 361 -28.58 -4.13 13.69
CA PRO A 361 -29.81 -3.36 13.72
C PRO A 361 -29.38 -1.88 13.76
N GLY A 362 -29.94 -1.08 12.86
CA GLY A 362 -29.53 0.30 12.67
C GLY A 362 -29.37 1.02 13.99
N VAL A 363 -28.12 1.27 14.38
CA VAL A 363 -27.85 2.28 15.39
C VAL A 363 -28.34 3.58 14.76
N PRO A 364 -29.37 4.25 15.34
CA PRO A 364 -29.80 5.53 14.84
C PRO A 364 -28.56 6.42 14.79
N MET A 365 -28.19 6.91 13.63
CA MET A 365 -27.22 7.99 13.54
C MET A 365 -27.76 9.13 14.38
N LEU A 366 -27.14 9.39 15.52
CA LEU A 366 -27.38 10.63 16.24
C LEU A 366 -27.12 11.76 15.23
N PRO A 367 -28.04 12.71 15.06
CA PRO A 367 -27.83 13.85 14.19
C PRO A 367 -26.52 14.51 14.59
N LEU A 368 -25.68 14.79 13.59
CA LEU A 368 -24.50 15.61 13.77
C LEU A 368 -24.97 16.92 14.41
N PRO A 369 -24.32 17.40 15.48
CA PRO A 369 -24.59 18.75 15.97
C PRO A 369 -24.35 19.71 14.83
N ASP A 370 -25.34 20.58 14.58
CA ASP A 370 -25.29 21.64 13.61
C ASP A 370 -23.97 22.43 13.79
N GLU A 371 -23.27 22.68 12.69
CA GLU A 371 -22.04 23.49 12.62
C GLU A 371 -22.36 25.00 12.75
N ASP A 372 -23.31 25.40 13.55
CA ASP A 372 -23.55 26.80 13.88
C ASP A 372 -23.43 26.94 15.39
N ASP A 373 -22.35 27.55 15.77
CA ASP A 373 -22.04 28.34 16.97
C ASP A 373 -20.61 28.08 17.43
N ASP A 374 -19.68 28.91 16.91
CA ASP A 374 -18.92 29.81 17.77
C ASP A 374 -17.95 30.68 16.93
N LEU A 375 -18.21 31.97 17.04
CA LEU A 375 -17.41 33.12 16.62
C LEU A 375 -15.98 33.13 17.22
#